data_1c8e7e5cf8a0eaec2fc24fcb56c4070f
#
_entry.id   1c8e7e5cf8a0eaec2fc24fcb56c4070f
#
_cell.length_a   1.000
_cell.length_b   1.000
_cell.length_c   1.000
_cell.angle_alpha   90.00
_cell.angle_beta   90.00
_cell.angle_gamma   90.00
#
_symmetry.space_group_name_H-M   'P 1'
#
loop_
_entity.id
_entity.type
_entity.pdbx_description
1 polymer ?
#
loop_
_entity_poly.entity_id
_entity_poly.type
_entity_poly.pdbx_seq_one_letter_code
_entity_poly.pdbx_strand_id
1 'polypeptide(L)'
;MHSSQIVTVFLDLVVIMAVARVLGWLAEKIGQPAVIGEITAGILVGPTVLGADLSSALFPDEIRPYLSLLANVGVAVFMFVAGLELDRGMFAGARRSISVVSAAAYLFPFVLGCGVAAIALSRHATGDRLNFALFVGCALAVTAFPVLVRILHDRGLIRTRLGQLSLACAALVDILAWSALAVVLAVAHPAAGTQWRLFLLIPLVAVTWWVVRPALARLAAVGTEQTMIVVGVGGALLLGAVTEWIGLHLIFGAFAFGVVFPRTRRTSVESGARVLSSVLLPGFFVVSGLAVDLGSLDRTAVGELTVIVVVAVAGKLLGVYLAGRATGLCPRPAAALAALLNTRGLTELVILNVGLGIGIIGPQLYSLLVVMALVTTAMTAPALRVIGVPERLTDEFGDDEDSREESPAERASAESAAGEDETAAHDESRAAESGGRH
;
A
#
# COMPACT_ATOMS: atom_id res chain seq x y z
N MET A 1 -12.59 -3.35 -32.07
CA MET A 1 -11.83 -4.60 -31.85
C MET A 1 -12.28 -5.64 -32.86
N HIS A 2 -11.36 -6.29 -33.56
CA HIS A 2 -11.67 -7.47 -34.38
C HIS A 2 -11.96 -8.67 -33.44
N SER A 3 -12.78 -9.64 -33.92
CA SER A 3 -13.13 -10.81 -33.12
C SER A 3 -11.91 -11.60 -32.60
N SER A 4 -10.82 -11.62 -33.38
CA SER A 4 -9.54 -12.22 -32.97
C SER A 4 -8.91 -11.53 -31.76
N GLN A 5 -8.94 -10.20 -31.69
CA GLN A 5 -8.40 -9.44 -30.56
C GLN A 5 -9.16 -9.71 -29.26
N ILE A 6 -10.51 -9.87 -29.32
CA ILE A 6 -11.32 -10.21 -28.17
C ILE A 6 -10.90 -11.58 -27.62
N VAL A 7 -10.75 -12.58 -28.49
CA VAL A 7 -10.33 -13.93 -28.09
C VAL A 7 -8.96 -13.88 -27.41
N THR A 8 -8.00 -13.15 -28.00
CA THR A 8 -6.65 -13.02 -27.44
C THR A 8 -6.69 -12.36 -26.06
N VAL A 9 -7.42 -11.24 -25.88
CA VAL A 9 -7.56 -10.59 -24.56
C VAL A 9 -8.09 -11.55 -23.49
N PHE A 10 -9.11 -12.37 -23.81
CA PHE A 10 -9.65 -13.33 -22.84
C PHE A 10 -8.67 -14.46 -22.54
N LEU A 11 -7.96 -14.98 -23.53
CA LEU A 11 -6.95 -16.02 -23.32
C LEU A 11 -5.79 -15.48 -22.47
N ASP A 12 -5.27 -14.29 -22.80
CA ASP A 12 -4.21 -13.65 -22.05
C ASP A 12 -4.62 -13.39 -20.58
N LEU A 13 -5.86 -12.94 -20.38
CA LEU A 13 -6.38 -12.73 -19.01
C LEU A 13 -6.41 -14.04 -18.21
N VAL A 14 -6.84 -15.14 -18.83
CA VAL A 14 -6.84 -16.46 -18.18
C VAL A 14 -5.42 -16.92 -17.86
N VAL A 15 -4.47 -16.77 -18.81
CA VAL A 15 -3.06 -17.10 -18.59
C VAL A 15 -2.46 -16.25 -17.47
N ILE A 16 -2.69 -14.94 -17.48
CA ILE A 16 -2.24 -14.01 -16.44
C ILE A 16 -2.77 -14.44 -15.07
N MET A 17 -4.07 -14.71 -14.96
CA MET A 17 -4.68 -15.14 -13.70
C MET A 17 -4.11 -16.46 -13.21
N ALA A 18 -3.92 -17.43 -14.09
CA ALA A 18 -3.38 -18.73 -13.74
C ALA A 18 -1.93 -18.64 -13.24
N VAL A 19 -1.06 -17.96 -14.00
CA VAL A 19 0.37 -17.82 -13.67
C VAL A 19 0.55 -17.00 -12.40
N ALA A 20 -0.17 -15.87 -12.27
CA ALA A 20 -0.17 -15.05 -11.06
C ALA A 20 -0.61 -15.84 -9.83
N ARG A 21 -1.68 -16.64 -9.95
CA ARG A 21 -2.20 -17.44 -8.84
C ARG A 21 -1.21 -18.52 -8.40
N VAL A 22 -0.61 -19.22 -9.35
CA VAL A 22 0.38 -20.28 -9.08
C VAL A 22 1.62 -19.71 -8.40
N LEU A 23 2.20 -18.65 -8.97
CA LEU A 23 3.43 -18.06 -8.41
C LEU A 23 3.16 -17.25 -7.14
N GLY A 24 2.01 -16.60 -7.01
CA GLY A 24 1.57 -15.98 -5.77
C GLY A 24 1.46 -17.00 -4.63
N TRP A 25 0.79 -18.12 -4.87
CA TRP A 25 0.70 -19.22 -3.91
C TRP A 25 2.08 -19.84 -3.57
N LEU A 26 2.98 -19.94 -4.55
CA LEU A 26 4.34 -20.42 -4.32
C LEU A 26 5.12 -19.45 -3.42
N ALA A 27 4.98 -18.13 -3.65
CA ALA A 27 5.56 -17.10 -2.79
C ALA A 27 5.04 -17.21 -1.36
N GLU A 28 3.74 -17.38 -1.16
CA GLU A 28 3.14 -17.56 0.17
C GLU A 28 3.69 -18.81 0.89
N LYS A 29 3.90 -19.90 0.18
CA LYS A 29 4.51 -21.12 0.76
C LYS A 29 5.92 -20.90 1.33
N ILE A 30 6.69 -20.01 0.74
CA ILE A 30 8.03 -19.64 1.23
C ILE A 30 8.00 -18.45 2.22
N GLY A 31 6.78 -18.06 2.66
CA GLY A 31 6.58 -16.97 3.62
C GLY A 31 6.77 -15.58 3.05
N GLN A 32 6.64 -15.42 1.73
CA GLN A 32 6.70 -14.14 1.03
C GLN A 32 5.30 -13.64 0.66
N PRO A 33 5.08 -12.33 0.55
CA PRO A 33 3.82 -11.81 0.04
C PRO A 33 3.52 -12.29 -1.38
N ALA A 34 2.27 -12.66 -1.67
CA ALA A 34 1.87 -13.17 -2.99
C ALA A 34 2.20 -12.19 -4.13
N VAL A 35 2.21 -10.87 -3.86
CA VAL A 35 2.57 -9.83 -4.84
C VAL A 35 3.96 -10.05 -5.45
N ILE A 36 4.92 -10.58 -4.68
CA ILE A 36 6.26 -10.90 -5.20
C ILE A 36 6.16 -11.99 -6.26
N GLY A 37 5.37 -13.02 -5.99
CA GLY A 37 5.10 -14.07 -6.98
C GLY A 37 4.37 -13.56 -8.22
N GLU A 38 3.41 -12.66 -8.03
CA GLU A 38 2.62 -12.07 -9.12
C GLU A 38 3.47 -11.19 -10.05
N ILE A 39 4.39 -10.36 -9.51
CA ILE A 39 5.34 -9.58 -10.33
C ILE A 39 6.34 -10.52 -10.99
N THR A 40 6.87 -11.49 -10.25
CA THR A 40 7.79 -12.51 -10.79
C THR A 40 7.13 -13.30 -11.93
N ALA A 41 5.81 -13.58 -11.84
CA ALA A 41 5.04 -14.18 -12.92
C ALA A 41 5.16 -13.36 -14.21
N GLY A 42 4.98 -12.04 -14.12
CA GLY A 42 5.14 -11.14 -15.27
C GLY A 42 6.56 -11.16 -15.85
N ILE A 43 7.58 -11.17 -15.01
CA ILE A 43 8.99 -11.25 -15.45
C ILE A 43 9.25 -12.59 -16.15
N LEU A 44 8.72 -13.70 -15.63
CA LEU A 44 8.91 -15.04 -16.20
C LEU A 44 8.22 -15.22 -17.55
N VAL A 45 7.01 -14.67 -17.73
CA VAL A 45 6.29 -14.72 -19.02
C VAL A 45 6.68 -13.54 -19.94
N GLY A 46 7.51 -12.65 -19.44
CA GLY A 46 8.03 -11.49 -20.18
C GLY A 46 9.24 -11.83 -21.08
N PRO A 47 9.78 -10.82 -21.75
CA PRO A 47 10.89 -10.99 -22.69
C PRO A 47 12.18 -11.50 -22.06
N THR A 48 12.33 -11.31 -20.75
CA THR A 48 13.52 -11.73 -19.99
C THR A 48 13.75 -13.25 -20.02
N VAL A 49 12.69 -14.05 -19.87
CA VAL A 49 12.80 -15.52 -19.74
C VAL A 49 12.31 -16.24 -20.99
N LEU A 50 11.15 -15.84 -21.52
CA LEU A 50 10.61 -16.45 -22.74
C LEU A 50 11.27 -15.97 -24.02
N GLY A 51 12.03 -14.88 -23.96
CA GLY A 51 12.54 -14.20 -25.14
C GLY A 51 11.48 -13.28 -25.79
N ALA A 52 11.94 -12.33 -26.61
CA ALA A 52 11.07 -11.31 -27.21
C ALA A 52 10.00 -11.93 -28.12
N ASP A 53 10.35 -12.93 -28.94
CA ASP A 53 9.45 -13.53 -29.91
C ASP A 53 8.29 -14.28 -29.26
N LEU A 54 8.55 -15.12 -28.26
CA LEU A 54 7.51 -15.89 -27.58
C LEU A 54 6.65 -15.01 -26.68
N SER A 55 7.27 -14.04 -25.99
CA SER A 55 6.54 -13.06 -25.16
C SER A 55 5.60 -12.20 -25.99
N SER A 56 6.03 -11.72 -27.18
CA SER A 56 5.18 -10.94 -28.08
C SER A 56 4.10 -11.78 -28.77
N ALA A 57 4.34 -13.08 -28.97
CA ALA A 57 3.32 -14.00 -29.48
C ALA A 57 2.21 -14.29 -28.45
N LEU A 58 2.58 -14.40 -27.14
CA LEU A 58 1.63 -14.59 -26.06
C LEU A 58 0.92 -13.29 -25.66
N PHE A 59 1.64 -12.18 -25.59
CA PHE A 59 1.13 -10.86 -25.18
C PHE A 59 1.44 -9.80 -26.23
N PRO A 60 0.71 -9.77 -27.36
CA PRO A 60 0.93 -8.81 -28.43
C PRO A 60 0.84 -7.37 -27.92
N ASP A 61 1.71 -6.48 -28.43
CA ASP A 61 1.75 -5.07 -28.01
C ASP A 61 0.40 -4.36 -28.20
N GLU A 62 -0.37 -4.76 -29.22
CA GLU A 62 -1.72 -4.23 -29.48
C GLU A 62 -2.74 -4.62 -28.38
N ILE A 63 -2.50 -5.70 -27.65
CA ILE A 63 -3.40 -6.23 -26.60
C ILE A 63 -3.07 -5.67 -25.22
N ARG A 64 -1.81 -5.35 -24.94
CA ARG A 64 -1.33 -4.84 -23.65
C ARG A 64 -2.12 -3.63 -23.10
N PRO A 65 -2.57 -2.65 -23.91
CA PRO A 65 -3.40 -1.55 -23.42
C PRO A 65 -4.74 -2.01 -22.82
N TYR A 66 -5.36 -3.06 -23.37
CA TYR A 66 -6.62 -3.61 -22.85
C TYR A 66 -6.40 -4.36 -21.54
N LEU A 67 -5.29 -5.12 -21.43
CA LEU A 67 -4.90 -5.78 -20.19
C LEU A 67 -4.60 -4.75 -19.10
N SER A 68 -3.90 -3.67 -19.43
CA SER A 68 -3.61 -2.56 -18.50
C SER A 68 -4.88 -1.85 -18.04
N LEU A 69 -5.88 -1.68 -18.90
CA LEU A 69 -7.18 -1.11 -18.51
C LEU A 69 -7.88 -1.97 -17.47
N LEU A 70 -7.96 -3.29 -17.70
CA LEU A 70 -8.56 -4.23 -16.75
C LEU A 70 -7.78 -4.27 -15.42
N ALA A 71 -6.46 -4.24 -15.51
CA ALA A 71 -5.58 -4.16 -14.35
C ALA A 71 -5.84 -2.90 -13.51
N ASN A 72 -6.00 -1.74 -14.15
CA ASN A 72 -6.31 -0.47 -13.50
C ASN A 72 -7.68 -0.48 -12.82
N VAL A 73 -8.69 -1.15 -13.40
CA VAL A 73 -9.97 -1.38 -12.72
C VAL A 73 -9.77 -2.19 -11.43
N GLY A 74 -8.97 -3.25 -11.49
CA GLY A 74 -8.63 -4.07 -10.32
C GLY A 74 -7.96 -3.26 -9.22
N VAL A 75 -7.00 -2.43 -9.59
CA VAL A 75 -6.30 -1.52 -8.68
C VAL A 75 -7.26 -0.50 -8.06
N ALA A 76 -8.13 0.13 -8.86
CA ALA A 76 -9.10 1.10 -8.35
C ALA A 76 -10.04 0.48 -7.31
N VAL A 77 -10.58 -0.71 -7.60
CA VAL A 77 -11.45 -1.42 -6.65
C VAL A 77 -10.71 -1.83 -5.39
N PHE A 78 -9.48 -2.29 -5.52
CA PHE A 78 -8.63 -2.60 -4.36
C PHE A 78 -8.36 -1.36 -3.49
N MET A 79 -8.04 -0.23 -4.11
CA MET A 79 -7.80 1.03 -3.41
C MET A 79 -9.06 1.57 -2.72
N PHE A 80 -10.22 1.36 -3.32
CA PHE A 80 -11.50 1.64 -2.68
C PHE A 80 -11.67 0.80 -1.40
N VAL A 81 -11.40 -0.50 -1.45
CA VAL A 81 -11.44 -1.39 -0.27
C VAL A 81 -10.44 -0.91 0.80
N ALA A 82 -9.22 -0.60 0.41
CA ALA A 82 -8.20 -0.06 1.32
C ALA A 82 -8.66 1.26 1.99
N GLY A 83 -9.34 2.13 1.23
CA GLY A 83 -9.96 3.34 1.77
C GLY A 83 -11.10 3.05 2.76
N LEU A 84 -11.90 2.01 2.51
CA LEU A 84 -12.91 1.53 3.47
C LEU A 84 -12.27 1.06 4.79
N GLU A 85 -11.12 0.38 4.73
CA GLU A 85 -10.43 -0.17 5.90
C GLU A 85 -9.80 0.90 6.80
N LEU A 86 -9.55 2.11 6.27
CA LEU A 86 -8.93 3.18 7.04
C LEU A 86 -9.84 3.68 8.15
N ASP A 87 -9.42 3.49 9.40
CA ASP A 87 -10.15 4.02 10.57
C ASP A 87 -9.68 5.45 10.91
N ARG A 88 -10.65 6.38 10.96
CA ARG A 88 -10.37 7.79 11.28
C ARG A 88 -10.07 8.02 12.77
N GLY A 89 -10.53 7.13 13.63
CA GLY A 89 -10.29 7.21 15.08
C GLY A 89 -8.80 7.11 15.44
N MET A 90 -8.04 6.38 14.63
CA MET A 90 -6.60 6.16 14.82
C MET A 90 -5.73 7.40 14.72
N PHE A 91 -6.17 8.41 13.97
CA PHE A 91 -5.42 9.66 13.82
C PHE A 91 -5.52 10.56 15.06
N ALA A 92 -6.44 10.32 15.98
CA ALA A 92 -6.74 11.24 17.08
C ALA A 92 -5.65 11.29 18.16
N GLY A 93 -5.02 10.15 18.49
CA GLY A 93 -3.99 10.07 19.56
C GLY A 93 -2.54 10.14 19.06
N ALA A 94 -2.25 9.77 17.80
CA ALA A 94 -0.90 9.57 17.29
C ALA A 94 -0.47 10.59 16.21
N ARG A 95 -1.14 11.73 16.08
CA ARG A 95 -0.89 12.73 15.00
C ARG A 95 0.58 13.11 14.87
N ARG A 96 1.27 13.38 15.99
CA ARG A 96 2.69 13.75 15.97
C ARG A 96 3.55 12.61 15.44
N SER A 97 3.33 11.39 15.91
CA SER A 97 4.09 10.21 15.46
C SER A 97 3.85 9.95 13.98
N ILE A 98 2.60 9.99 13.51
CA ILE A 98 2.26 9.80 12.10
C ILE A 98 2.96 10.86 11.23
N SER A 99 2.85 12.14 11.57
CA SER A 99 3.45 13.21 10.77
C SER A 99 4.98 13.14 10.73
N VAL A 100 5.62 12.94 11.88
CA VAL A 100 7.09 12.90 11.98
C VAL A 100 7.65 11.64 11.29
N VAL A 101 7.03 10.48 11.52
CA VAL A 101 7.46 9.22 10.90
C VAL A 101 7.24 9.26 9.39
N SER A 102 6.09 9.74 8.91
CA SER A 102 5.81 9.83 7.47
C SER A 102 6.75 10.81 6.77
N ALA A 103 7.00 11.97 7.39
CA ALA A 103 7.95 12.94 6.84
C ALA A 103 9.35 12.33 6.73
N ALA A 104 9.84 11.65 7.76
CA ALA A 104 11.13 10.99 7.74
C ALA A 104 11.16 9.80 6.76
N ALA A 105 10.08 9.00 6.72
CA ALA A 105 9.93 7.87 5.79
C ALA A 105 9.95 8.30 4.32
N TYR A 106 9.57 9.53 4.03
CA TYR A 106 9.61 10.10 2.68
C TYR A 106 10.90 10.88 2.43
N LEU A 107 11.21 11.89 3.25
CA LEU A 107 12.31 12.83 2.99
C LEU A 107 13.70 12.18 3.03
N PHE A 108 13.94 11.25 3.96
CA PHE A 108 15.24 10.61 4.08
C PHE A 108 15.62 9.82 2.81
N PRO A 109 14.82 8.85 2.35
CA PRO A 109 15.14 8.13 1.12
C PRO A 109 15.03 9.03 -0.13
N PHE A 110 14.19 10.08 -0.13
CA PHE A 110 14.11 11.05 -1.21
C PHE A 110 15.45 11.78 -1.42
N VAL A 111 15.99 12.35 -0.36
CA VAL A 111 17.27 13.10 -0.44
C VAL A 111 18.43 12.17 -0.83
N LEU A 112 18.50 10.98 -0.23
CA LEU A 112 19.50 9.98 -0.58
C LEU A 112 19.34 9.50 -2.03
N GLY A 113 18.11 9.32 -2.50
CA GLY A 113 17.80 8.95 -3.87
C GLY A 113 18.22 10.03 -4.87
N CYS A 114 17.95 11.30 -4.58
CA CYS A 114 18.47 12.42 -5.38
C CYS A 114 20.01 12.40 -5.44
N GLY A 115 20.67 12.15 -4.31
CA GLY A 115 22.13 12.06 -4.25
C GLY A 115 22.68 10.91 -5.09
N VAL A 116 22.09 9.71 -4.99
CA VAL A 116 22.47 8.54 -5.80
C VAL A 116 22.25 8.80 -7.29
N ALA A 117 21.11 9.41 -7.64
CA ALA A 117 20.81 9.77 -9.02
C ALA A 117 21.86 10.72 -9.61
N ALA A 118 22.27 11.74 -8.84
CA ALA A 118 23.24 12.72 -9.29
C ALA A 118 24.68 12.15 -9.42
N ILE A 119 25.06 11.24 -8.52
CA ILE A 119 26.44 10.74 -8.43
C ILE A 119 26.63 9.41 -9.19
N ALA A 120 25.79 8.41 -8.92
CA ALA A 120 25.98 7.04 -9.40
C ALA A 120 25.16 6.71 -10.65
N LEU A 121 23.98 7.33 -10.83
CA LEU A 121 23.04 6.99 -11.93
C LEU A 121 22.99 8.07 -13.01
N SER A 122 23.89 9.05 -13.00
CA SER A 122 23.88 10.18 -13.94
C SER A 122 23.95 9.76 -15.42
N ARG A 123 24.48 8.58 -15.71
CA ARG A 123 24.52 8.00 -17.07
C ARG A 123 23.14 7.64 -17.62
N HIS A 124 22.15 7.43 -16.75
CA HIS A 124 20.77 7.11 -17.13
C HIS A 124 19.90 8.34 -17.37
N ALA A 125 20.42 9.54 -17.10
CA ALA A 125 19.69 10.78 -17.32
C ALA A 125 19.54 11.03 -18.84
N THR A 126 18.32 10.94 -19.34
CA THR A 126 18.00 11.18 -20.76
C THR A 126 17.68 12.65 -21.07
N GLY A 127 17.52 13.49 -20.02
CA GLY A 127 17.17 14.92 -20.14
C GLY A 127 17.81 15.74 -19.03
N ASP A 128 17.03 16.68 -18.47
CA ASP A 128 17.50 17.52 -17.37
C ASP A 128 17.86 16.70 -16.13
N ARG A 129 19.10 16.89 -15.66
CA ARG A 129 19.65 16.14 -14.50
C ARG A 129 18.90 16.39 -13.20
N LEU A 130 18.34 17.61 -13.01
CA LEU A 130 17.58 17.92 -11.83
C LEU A 130 16.27 17.15 -11.81
N ASN A 131 15.53 17.14 -12.91
CA ASN A 131 14.28 16.40 -13.06
C ASN A 131 14.50 14.90 -12.89
N PHE A 132 15.57 14.37 -13.46
CA PHE A 132 15.98 12.98 -13.28
C PHE A 132 16.26 12.66 -11.81
N ALA A 133 17.05 13.48 -11.12
CA ALA A 133 17.38 13.28 -9.72
C ALA A 133 16.14 13.36 -8.81
N LEU A 134 15.28 14.34 -9.03
CA LEU A 134 14.02 14.48 -8.28
C LEU A 134 13.09 13.28 -8.52
N PHE A 135 13.01 12.79 -9.75
CA PHE A 135 12.20 11.62 -10.10
C PHE A 135 12.72 10.34 -9.40
N VAL A 136 14.02 10.06 -9.47
CA VAL A 136 14.63 8.90 -8.80
C VAL A 136 14.49 9.03 -7.29
N GLY A 137 14.68 10.23 -6.73
CA GLY A 137 14.43 10.50 -5.32
C GLY A 137 12.99 10.18 -4.92
N CYS A 138 12.02 10.61 -5.74
CA CYS A 138 10.61 10.30 -5.53
C CYS A 138 10.36 8.78 -5.59
N ALA A 139 10.88 8.08 -6.60
CA ALA A 139 10.74 6.65 -6.73
C ALA A 139 11.32 5.89 -5.53
N LEU A 140 12.52 6.28 -5.04
CA LEU A 140 13.13 5.65 -3.86
C LEU A 140 12.43 5.98 -2.53
N ALA A 141 11.60 7.03 -2.48
CA ALA A 141 10.91 7.46 -1.26
C ALA A 141 9.57 6.75 -1.01
N VAL A 142 8.98 6.14 -2.02
CA VAL A 142 7.64 5.56 -1.96
C VAL A 142 7.55 4.41 -0.95
N THR A 143 6.39 4.28 -0.33
CA THR A 143 5.96 3.08 0.41
C THR A 143 4.68 2.57 -0.26
N ALA A 144 4.60 1.30 -0.58
CA ALA A 144 3.41 0.76 -1.23
C ALA A 144 2.30 0.48 -0.20
N PHE A 145 1.42 1.45 0.05
CA PHE A 145 0.26 1.27 0.94
C PHE A 145 -0.55 0.00 0.61
N PRO A 146 -0.91 -0.29 -0.67
CA PRO A 146 -1.70 -1.48 -0.98
C PRO A 146 -1.02 -2.79 -0.62
N VAL A 147 0.29 -2.88 -0.84
CA VAL A 147 1.07 -4.09 -0.51
C VAL A 147 1.21 -4.22 1.00
N LEU A 148 1.40 -3.11 1.70
CA LEU A 148 1.45 -3.08 3.16
C LEU A 148 0.13 -3.55 3.78
N VAL A 149 -1.03 -3.08 3.28
CA VAL A 149 -2.36 -3.57 3.70
C VAL A 149 -2.43 -5.07 3.58
N ARG A 150 -2.01 -5.63 2.44
CA ARG A 150 -2.02 -7.09 2.21
C ARG A 150 -1.11 -7.82 3.20
N ILE A 151 0.14 -7.37 3.40
CA ILE A 151 1.08 -7.97 4.35
C ILE A 151 0.51 -7.94 5.78
N LEU A 152 -0.07 -6.83 6.20
CA LEU A 152 -0.68 -6.69 7.53
C LEU A 152 -1.90 -7.59 7.69
N HIS A 153 -2.71 -7.74 6.64
CA HIS A 153 -3.86 -8.65 6.64
C HIS A 153 -3.41 -10.11 6.75
N ASP A 154 -2.45 -10.54 5.92
CA ASP A 154 -1.95 -11.91 5.87
C ASP A 154 -1.28 -12.32 7.20
N ARG A 155 -0.74 -11.35 7.93
CA ARG A 155 -0.12 -11.55 9.25
C ARG A 155 -1.03 -11.30 10.45
N GLY A 156 -2.29 -10.93 10.22
CA GLY A 156 -3.23 -10.60 11.31
C GLY A 156 -2.91 -9.30 12.06
N LEU A 157 -1.99 -8.48 11.54
CA LEU A 157 -1.53 -7.24 12.19
C LEU A 157 -2.42 -6.03 11.90
N ILE A 158 -3.40 -6.13 11.01
CA ILE A 158 -4.16 -4.99 10.49
C ILE A 158 -4.92 -4.22 11.58
N ARG A 159 -5.32 -4.89 12.66
CA ARG A 159 -6.07 -4.29 13.78
C ARG A 159 -5.17 -3.87 14.94
N THR A 160 -3.89 -4.21 14.94
CA THR A 160 -2.95 -3.84 16.00
C THR A 160 -2.56 -2.36 15.94
N ARG A 161 -2.14 -1.76 17.04
CA ARG A 161 -1.62 -0.37 17.09
C ARG A 161 -0.48 -0.16 16.08
N LEU A 162 0.45 -1.13 15.98
CA LEU A 162 1.55 -1.08 15.01
C LEU A 162 1.06 -1.10 13.57
N GLY A 163 0.13 -2.01 13.23
CA GLY A 163 -0.45 -2.11 11.89
C GLY A 163 -1.18 -0.84 11.49
N GLN A 164 -1.95 -0.31 12.40
CA GLN A 164 -2.73 0.91 12.22
C GLN A 164 -1.83 2.15 12.02
N LEU A 165 -0.77 2.29 12.85
CA LEU A 165 0.23 3.33 12.69
C LEU A 165 0.96 3.20 11.35
N SER A 166 1.32 1.98 10.96
CA SER A 166 1.97 1.70 9.68
C SER A 166 1.10 2.10 8.49
N LEU A 167 -0.21 1.78 8.54
CA LEU A 167 -1.17 2.15 7.49
C LEU A 167 -1.35 3.66 7.39
N ALA A 168 -1.48 4.33 8.53
CA ALA A 168 -1.61 5.78 8.56
C ALA A 168 -0.36 6.48 8.00
N CYS A 169 0.82 6.00 8.38
CA CYS A 169 2.09 6.52 7.85
C CYS A 169 2.21 6.25 6.34
N ALA A 170 1.91 5.04 5.88
CA ALA A 170 2.00 4.70 4.47
C ALA A 170 1.02 5.51 3.60
N ALA A 171 -0.22 5.70 4.07
CA ALA A 171 -1.20 6.54 3.38
C ALA A 171 -0.71 7.99 3.23
N LEU A 172 -0.09 8.54 4.28
CA LEU A 172 0.47 9.89 4.21
C LEU A 172 1.70 9.96 3.30
N VAL A 173 2.57 8.93 3.33
CA VAL A 173 3.72 8.81 2.41
C VAL A 173 3.26 8.72 0.97
N ASP A 174 2.18 7.99 0.66
CA ASP A 174 1.60 7.95 -0.69
C ASP A 174 1.15 9.35 -1.14
N ILE A 175 0.42 10.09 -0.29
CA ILE A 175 0.01 11.47 -0.60
C ILE A 175 1.24 12.35 -0.90
N LEU A 176 2.29 12.26 -0.09
CA LEU A 176 3.53 13.01 -0.30
C LEU A 176 4.22 12.62 -1.61
N ALA A 177 4.33 11.31 -1.89
CA ALA A 177 4.97 10.79 -3.10
C ALA A 177 4.28 11.27 -4.38
N TRP A 178 2.94 11.22 -4.39
CA TRP A 178 2.19 11.68 -5.55
C TRP A 178 2.21 13.19 -5.72
N SER A 179 2.15 13.93 -4.62
CA SER A 179 2.30 15.39 -4.66
C SER A 179 3.66 15.78 -5.22
N ALA A 180 4.72 15.11 -4.77
CA ALA A 180 6.06 15.33 -5.27
C ALA A 180 6.20 14.91 -6.75
N LEU A 181 5.65 13.75 -7.14
CA LEU A 181 5.65 13.33 -8.54
C LEU A 181 4.93 14.36 -9.42
N ALA A 182 3.76 14.86 -9.00
CA ALA A 182 3.05 15.90 -9.72
C ALA A 182 3.91 17.15 -9.92
N VAL A 183 4.66 17.57 -8.91
CA VAL A 183 5.60 18.69 -9.01
C VAL A 183 6.74 18.37 -9.97
N VAL A 184 7.33 17.18 -9.89
CA VAL A 184 8.40 16.75 -10.80
C VAL A 184 7.93 16.74 -12.25
N LEU A 185 6.74 16.20 -12.51
CA LEU A 185 6.15 16.18 -13.85
C LEU A 185 5.84 17.57 -14.36
N ALA A 186 5.36 18.47 -13.49
CA ALA A 186 5.09 19.86 -13.82
C ALA A 186 6.36 20.62 -14.21
N VAL A 187 7.48 20.35 -13.55
CA VAL A 187 8.79 20.95 -13.86
C VAL A 187 9.39 20.34 -15.13
N ALA A 188 9.23 19.02 -15.31
CA ALA A 188 9.79 18.30 -16.47
C ALA A 188 9.10 18.69 -17.80
N HIS A 189 7.81 18.98 -17.78
CA HIS A 189 7.02 19.31 -18.98
C HIS A 189 6.19 20.60 -18.82
N PRO A 190 6.83 21.79 -18.81
CA PRO A 190 6.14 23.07 -18.58
C PRO A 190 5.07 23.39 -19.66
N ALA A 191 5.21 22.82 -20.86
CA ALA A 191 4.35 23.13 -22.01
C ALA A 191 2.98 22.40 -21.99
N ALA A 192 2.73 21.46 -21.10
CA ALA A 192 1.50 20.65 -21.13
C ALA A 192 0.22 21.41 -20.71
N GLY A 193 0.29 22.67 -20.26
CA GLY A 193 -0.89 23.53 -19.97
C GLY A 193 -1.91 22.97 -18.97
N THR A 194 -1.63 21.79 -18.41
CA THR A 194 -2.56 21.00 -17.61
C THR A 194 -2.39 21.24 -16.10
N GLN A 195 -1.34 21.95 -15.71
CA GLN A 195 -0.95 22.18 -14.30
C GLN A 195 -2.04 22.89 -13.49
N TRP A 196 -2.84 23.76 -14.11
CA TRP A 196 -3.95 24.43 -13.44
C TRP A 196 -5.02 23.44 -12.94
N ARG A 197 -5.12 22.25 -13.57
CA ARG A 197 -6.07 21.21 -13.13
C ARG A 197 -5.79 20.71 -11.72
N LEU A 198 -4.54 20.77 -11.25
CA LEU A 198 -4.21 20.42 -9.86
C LEU A 198 -4.92 21.31 -8.85
N PHE A 199 -5.24 22.57 -9.19
CA PHE A 199 -6.06 23.42 -8.32
C PHE A 199 -7.50 22.91 -8.18
N LEU A 200 -7.98 22.07 -9.12
CA LEU A 200 -9.30 21.41 -9.02
C LEU A 200 -9.36 20.35 -7.91
N LEU A 201 -8.23 19.95 -7.34
CA LEU A 201 -8.23 19.08 -6.16
C LEU A 201 -8.93 19.72 -4.96
N ILE A 202 -8.78 21.02 -4.78
CA ILE A 202 -9.41 21.74 -3.66
C ILE A 202 -10.94 21.62 -3.76
N PRO A 203 -11.59 22.02 -4.87
CA PRO A 203 -13.03 21.83 -5.00
C PRO A 203 -13.44 20.35 -5.06
N LEU A 204 -12.62 19.45 -5.62
CA LEU A 204 -12.90 18.02 -5.61
C LEU A 204 -12.99 17.46 -4.20
N VAL A 205 -12.03 17.78 -3.33
CA VAL A 205 -12.05 17.38 -1.91
C VAL A 205 -13.27 17.99 -1.22
N ALA A 206 -13.57 19.27 -1.47
CA ALA A 206 -14.73 19.95 -0.93
C ALA A 206 -16.05 19.26 -1.34
N VAL A 207 -16.23 18.99 -2.63
CA VAL A 207 -17.42 18.29 -3.15
C VAL A 207 -17.51 16.88 -2.57
N THR A 208 -16.41 16.15 -2.52
CA THR A 208 -16.39 14.78 -1.97
C THR A 208 -16.79 14.78 -0.49
N TRP A 209 -16.35 15.76 0.29
CA TRP A 209 -16.64 15.84 1.72
C TRP A 209 -18.02 16.39 2.04
N TRP A 210 -18.46 17.45 1.37
CA TRP A 210 -19.70 18.15 1.71
C TRP A 210 -20.92 17.72 0.88
N VAL A 211 -20.70 17.10 -0.30
CA VAL A 211 -21.79 16.65 -1.17
C VAL A 211 -21.84 15.14 -1.26
N VAL A 212 -20.76 14.49 -1.69
CA VAL A 212 -20.74 13.03 -1.94
C VAL A 212 -20.95 12.26 -0.64
N ARG A 213 -20.22 12.58 0.41
CA ARG A 213 -20.32 11.88 1.71
C ARG A 213 -21.73 11.94 2.32
N PRO A 214 -22.43 13.09 2.44
CA PRO A 214 -23.80 13.10 2.95
C PRO A 214 -24.79 12.44 2.02
N ALA A 215 -24.59 12.51 0.69
CA ALA A 215 -25.44 11.80 -0.27
C ALA A 215 -25.32 10.28 -0.09
N LEU A 216 -24.11 9.75 0.06
CA LEU A 216 -23.85 8.34 0.34
C LEU A 216 -24.46 7.91 1.69
N ALA A 217 -24.42 8.74 2.72
CA ALA A 217 -25.02 8.44 4.01
C ALA A 217 -26.55 8.31 3.91
N ARG A 218 -27.20 9.19 3.13
CA ARG A 218 -28.66 9.09 2.85
C ARG A 218 -28.99 7.83 2.06
N LEU A 219 -28.20 7.53 1.02
CA LEU A 219 -28.40 6.34 0.20
C LEU A 219 -28.22 5.06 1.02
N ALA A 220 -27.25 5.03 1.93
CA ALA A 220 -27.00 3.88 2.81
C ALA A 220 -28.17 3.58 3.77
N ALA A 221 -28.99 4.58 4.09
CA ALA A 221 -30.16 4.40 4.95
C ALA A 221 -31.31 3.64 4.24
N VAL A 222 -31.45 3.80 2.93
CA VAL A 222 -32.57 3.25 2.14
C VAL A 222 -32.15 2.21 1.11
N GLY A 223 -30.87 2.18 0.72
CA GLY A 223 -30.34 1.33 -0.33
C GLY A 223 -30.19 -0.13 0.09
N THR A 224 -30.36 -1.04 -0.87
CA THR A 224 -30.06 -2.47 -0.70
C THR A 224 -28.54 -2.70 -0.68
N GLU A 225 -28.11 -3.85 -0.19
CA GLU A 225 -26.69 -4.25 -0.18
C GLU A 225 -26.09 -4.23 -1.60
N GLN A 226 -26.79 -4.81 -2.56
CA GLN A 226 -26.37 -4.83 -3.95
C GLN A 226 -26.22 -3.42 -4.53
N THR A 227 -27.17 -2.51 -4.24
CA THR A 227 -27.08 -1.10 -4.65
C THR A 227 -25.82 -0.45 -4.08
N MET A 228 -25.51 -0.71 -2.82
CA MET A 228 -24.33 -0.12 -2.17
C MET A 228 -23.01 -0.66 -2.74
N ILE A 229 -22.94 -1.94 -3.14
CA ILE A 229 -21.76 -2.50 -3.84
C ILE A 229 -21.58 -1.79 -5.20
N VAL A 230 -22.65 -1.66 -5.99
CA VAL A 230 -22.60 -1.00 -7.31
C VAL A 230 -22.20 0.47 -7.16
N VAL A 231 -22.78 1.19 -6.21
CA VAL A 231 -22.43 2.59 -5.91
C VAL A 231 -21.00 2.71 -5.38
N GLY A 232 -20.54 1.75 -4.57
CA GLY A 232 -19.18 1.70 -4.06
C GLY A 232 -18.15 1.57 -5.18
N VAL A 233 -18.31 0.54 -6.00
CA VAL A 233 -17.39 0.27 -7.13
C VAL A 233 -17.52 1.37 -8.19
N GLY A 234 -18.74 1.72 -8.62
CA GLY A 234 -18.97 2.74 -9.63
C GLY A 234 -18.48 4.12 -9.21
N GLY A 235 -18.71 4.49 -7.96
CA GLY A 235 -18.23 5.76 -7.40
C GLY A 235 -16.70 5.81 -7.27
N ALA A 236 -16.07 4.69 -6.92
CA ALA A 236 -14.61 4.58 -6.88
C ALA A 236 -13.99 4.76 -8.28
N LEU A 237 -14.58 4.11 -9.29
CA LEU A 237 -14.14 4.27 -10.69
C LEU A 237 -14.38 5.70 -11.19
N LEU A 238 -15.53 6.31 -10.87
CA LEU A 238 -15.86 7.68 -11.27
C LEU A 238 -14.90 8.68 -10.65
N LEU A 239 -14.68 8.63 -9.32
CA LEU A 239 -13.78 9.55 -8.66
C LEU A 239 -12.32 9.29 -9.05
N GLY A 240 -11.96 8.02 -9.33
CA GLY A 240 -10.68 7.64 -9.93
C GLY A 240 -10.49 8.26 -11.31
N ALA A 241 -11.49 8.20 -12.18
CA ALA A 241 -11.45 8.84 -13.50
C ALA A 241 -11.31 10.37 -13.40
N VAL A 242 -11.98 11.00 -12.43
CA VAL A 242 -11.85 12.46 -12.21
C VAL A 242 -10.43 12.81 -11.74
N THR A 243 -9.84 12.06 -10.82
CA THR A 243 -8.46 12.32 -10.37
C THR A 243 -7.45 12.07 -11.50
N GLU A 244 -7.61 11.03 -12.30
CA GLU A 244 -6.79 10.78 -13.50
C GLU A 244 -6.87 11.94 -14.49
N TRP A 245 -8.07 12.46 -14.76
CA TRP A 245 -8.27 13.62 -15.63
C TRP A 245 -7.63 14.91 -15.08
N ILE A 246 -7.60 15.07 -13.76
CA ILE A 246 -6.94 16.19 -13.07
C ILE A 246 -5.40 16.09 -13.22
N GLY A 247 -4.86 14.88 -13.45
CA GLY A 247 -3.42 14.61 -13.51
C GLY A 247 -2.86 13.92 -12.25
N LEU A 248 -3.76 13.46 -11.37
CA LEU A 248 -3.43 12.51 -10.31
C LEU A 248 -3.90 11.13 -10.71
N HIS A 249 -3.11 10.12 -10.41
CA HIS A 249 -3.47 8.74 -10.76
C HIS A 249 -4.82 8.32 -10.16
N LEU A 250 -5.57 7.48 -10.89
CA LEU A 250 -6.92 6.98 -10.52
C LEU A 250 -7.02 6.39 -9.10
N ILE A 251 -5.92 5.87 -8.59
CA ILE A 251 -5.80 5.28 -7.24
C ILE A 251 -6.29 6.23 -6.14
N PHE A 252 -6.00 7.54 -6.27
CA PHE A 252 -6.38 8.52 -5.24
C PHE A 252 -7.87 8.74 -5.16
N GLY A 253 -8.52 8.88 -6.30
CA GLY A 253 -9.97 9.04 -6.34
C GLY A 253 -10.67 7.82 -5.75
N ALA A 254 -10.25 6.64 -6.17
CA ALA A 254 -10.80 5.38 -5.66
C ALA A 254 -10.60 5.24 -4.14
N PHE A 255 -9.40 5.51 -3.64
CA PHE A 255 -9.10 5.51 -2.21
C PHE A 255 -9.91 6.55 -1.44
N ALA A 256 -9.93 7.81 -1.92
CA ALA A 256 -10.68 8.89 -1.28
C ALA A 256 -12.18 8.57 -1.21
N PHE A 257 -12.75 7.94 -2.25
CA PHE A 257 -14.12 7.48 -2.24
C PHE A 257 -14.36 6.43 -1.16
N GLY A 258 -13.44 5.46 -0.98
CA GLY A 258 -13.49 4.49 0.11
C GLY A 258 -13.47 5.15 1.49
N VAL A 259 -12.60 6.14 1.69
CA VAL A 259 -12.47 6.90 2.95
C VAL A 259 -13.76 7.63 3.33
N VAL A 260 -14.52 8.17 2.36
CA VAL A 260 -15.78 8.90 2.63
C VAL A 260 -17.01 8.00 2.66
N PHE A 261 -16.88 6.74 2.25
CA PHE A 261 -17.99 5.79 2.19
C PHE A 261 -18.60 5.50 3.58
N PRO A 262 -19.92 5.29 3.68
CA PRO A 262 -20.63 5.06 4.96
C PRO A 262 -20.19 3.76 5.65
N ARG A 263 -19.79 3.86 6.92
CA ARG A 263 -19.33 2.71 7.73
C ARG A 263 -20.43 1.68 8.01
N THR A 264 -21.70 2.09 8.03
CA THR A 264 -22.85 1.21 8.29
C THR A 264 -23.01 0.09 7.26
N ARG A 265 -22.47 0.27 6.06
CA ARG A 265 -22.53 -0.71 4.95
C ARG A 265 -21.16 -1.26 4.56
N ARG A 266 -20.14 -1.00 5.36
CA ARG A 266 -18.75 -1.33 5.05
C ARG A 266 -18.56 -2.82 4.77
N THR A 267 -18.99 -3.69 5.66
CA THR A 267 -18.70 -5.14 5.61
C THR A 267 -19.26 -5.78 4.33
N SER A 268 -20.49 -5.46 3.96
CA SER A 268 -21.14 -5.99 2.77
C SER A 268 -20.46 -5.51 1.48
N VAL A 269 -20.14 -4.21 1.41
CA VAL A 269 -19.49 -3.62 0.23
C VAL A 269 -18.05 -4.10 0.09
N GLU A 270 -17.34 -4.21 1.21
CA GLU A 270 -15.98 -4.72 1.27
C GLU A 270 -15.89 -6.14 0.72
N SER A 271 -16.80 -7.05 1.15
CA SER A 271 -16.79 -8.44 0.68
C SER A 271 -17.00 -8.54 -0.84
N GLY A 272 -17.98 -7.82 -1.39
CA GLY A 272 -18.25 -7.81 -2.84
C GLY A 272 -17.11 -7.19 -3.66
N ALA A 273 -16.57 -6.04 -3.23
CA ALA A 273 -15.47 -5.37 -3.90
C ALA A 273 -14.15 -6.18 -3.81
N ARG A 274 -13.91 -6.88 -2.69
CA ARG A 274 -12.73 -7.72 -2.48
C ARG A 274 -12.67 -8.89 -3.47
N VAL A 275 -13.81 -9.51 -3.79
CA VAL A 275 -13.86 -10.58 -4.81
C VAL A 275 -13.41 -10.03 -6.17
N LEU A 276 -13.94 -8.89 -6.59
CA LEU A 276 -13.57 -8.29 -7.88
C LEU A 276 -12.08 -7.90 -7.92
N SER A 277 -11.57 -7.27 -6.86
CA SER A 277 -10.15 -6.89 -6.80
C SER A 277 -9.22 -8.11 -6.79
N SER A 278 -9.59 -9.20 -6.09
CA SER A 278 -8.77 -10.42 -6.03
C SER A 278 -8.61 -11.12 -7.38
N VAL A 279 -9.55 -10.92 -8.30
CA VAL A 279 -9.47 -11.44 -9.67
C VAL A 279 -8.64 -10.54 -10.58
N LEU A 280 -8.80 -9.22 -10.47
CA LEU A 280 -8.21 -8.27 -11.42
C LEU A 280 -6.84 -7.73 -10.99
N LEU A 281 -6.59 -7.57 -9.67
CA LEU A 281 -5.35 -6.99 -9.16
C LEU A 281 -4.07 -7.76 -9.55
N PRO A 282 -4.05 -9.11 -9.56
CA PRO A 282 -2.88 -9.87 -10.02
C PRO A 282 -2.48 -9.52 -11.46
N GLY A 283 -3.46 -9.17 -12.31
CA GLY A 283 -3.21 -8.72 -13.67
C GLY A 283 -2.31 -7.48 -13.75
N PHE A 284 -2.50 -6.54 -12.84
CA PHE A 284 -1.64 -5.34 -12.77
C PHE A 284 -0.18 -5.71 -12.48
N PHE A 285 0.05 -6.60 -11.53
CA PHE A 285 1.42 -7.01 -11.17
C PHE A 285 2.11 -7.78 -12.29
N VAL A 286 1.37 -8.66 -12.98
CA VAL A 286 1.91 -9.40 -14.13
C VAL A 286 2.21 -8.45 -15.29
N VAL A 287 1.29 -7.54 -15.63
CA VAL A 287 1.52 -6.56 -16.72
C VAL A 287 2.72 -5.67 -16.40
N SER A 288 2.88 -5.23 -15.17
CA SER A 288 4.07 -4.46 -14.75
C SER A 288 5.35 -5.28 -14.85
N GLY A 289 5.29 -6.57 -14.51
CA GLY A 289 6.43 -7.50 -14.64
C GLY A 289 6.84 -7.76 -16.11
N LEU A 290 5.88 -7.77 -17.04
CA LEU A 290 6.15 -7.91 -18.49
C LEU A 290 7.05 -6.81 -19.05
N ALA A 291 7.04 -5.62 -18.44
CA ALA A 291 7.89 -4.50 -18.87
C ALA A 291 9.35 -4.60 -18.38
N VAL A 292 9.66 -5.58 -17.54
CA VAL A 292 11.00 -5.78 -16.97
C VAL A 292 11.87 -6.58 -17.95
N ASP A 293 13.03 -6.03 -18.31
CA ASP A 293 14.05 -6.72 -19.10
C ASP A 293 15.35 -6.86 -18.26
N LEU A 294 15.60 -8.07 -17.78
CA LEU A 294 16.83 -8.41 -17.04
C LEU A 294 17.94 -8.87 -17.97
N GLY A 295 17.64 -9.19 -19.23
CA GLY A 295 18.64 -9.64 -20.22
C GLY A 295 19.59 -8.51 -20.64
N SER A 296 19.17 -7.26 -20.48
CA SER A 296 19.98 -6.07 -20.76
C SER A 296 20.95 -5.66 -19.65
N LEU A 297 20.95 -6.37 -18.49
CA LEU A 297 21.76 -5.99 -17.33
C LEU A 297 23.21 -6.45 -17.49
N ASP A 298 24.13 -5.51 -17.52
CA ASP A 298 25.57 -5.72 -17.51
C ASP A 298 26.17 -5.78 -16.10
N ARG A 299 27.48 -6.01 -15.97
CA ARG A 299 28.16 -6.04 -14.66
C ARG A 299 28.09 -4.71 -13.91
N THR A 300 28.03 -3.58 -14.62
CA THR A 300 27.90 -2.25 -14.00
C THR A 300 26.49 -2.06 -13.44
N ALA A 301 25.47 -2.59 -14.08
CA ALA A 301 24.10 -2.59 -13.61
C ALA A 301 23.94 -3.33 -12.26
N VAL A 302 24.69 -4.41 -12.03
CA VAL A 302 24.68 -5.11 -10.73
C VAL A 302 25.26 -4.22 -9.62
N GLY A 303 26.31 -3.46 -9.91
CA GLY A 303 26.87 -2.47 -8.98
C GLY A 303 25.86 -1.36 -8.66
N GLU A 304 25.19 -0.82 -9.68
CA GLU A 304 24.14 0.19 -9.52
C GLU A 304 22.95 -0.34 -8.73
N LEU A 305 22.48 -1.55 -9.03
CA LEU A 305 21.42 -2.20 -8.27
C LEU A 305 21.79 -2.32 -6.79
N THR A 306 23.02 -2.73 -6.51
CA THR A 306 23.51 -2.83 -5.11
C THR A 306 23.44 -1.48 -4.41
N VAL A 307 23.94 -0.41 -5.05
CA VAL A 307 23.88 0.96 -4.50
C VAL A 307 22.43 1.40 -4.29
N ILE A 308 21.55 1.19 -5.28
CA ILE A 308 20.14 1.54 -5.22
C ILE A 308 19.47 0.82 -4.02
N VAL A 309 19.67 -0.50 -3.91
CA VAL A 309 19.07 -1.30 -2.82
C VAL A 309 19.59 -0.86 -1.46
N VAL A 310 20.89 -0.70 -1.29
CA VAL A 310 21.51 -0.27 -0.03
C VAL A 310 20.97 1.09 0.40
N VAL A 311 20.92 2.05 -0.53
CA VAL A 311 20.45 3.41 -0.23
C VAL A 311 18.94 3.43 0.05
N ALA A 312 18.14 2.69 -0.72
CA ALA A 312 16.71 2.58 -0.50
C ALA A 312 16.39 1.99 0.87
N VAL A 313 17.06 0.88 1.24
CA VAL A 313 16.87 0.20 2.52
C VAL A 313 17.39 1.06 3.67
N ALA A 314 18.64 1.54 3.59
CA ALA A 314 19.24 2.34 4.65
C ALA A 314 18.46 3.64 4.89
N GLY A 315 18.09 4.35 3.83
CA GLY A 315 17.29 5.59 3.93
C GLY A 315 15.95 5.37 4.60
N LYS A 316 15.26 4.29 4.22
CA LYS A 316 13.95 3.96 4.78
C LYS A 316 14.05 3.49 6.23
N LEU A 317 14.89 2.49 6.49
CA LEU A 317 15.02 1.90 7.83
C LEU A 317 15.54 2.93 8.84
N LEU A 318 16.61 3.67 8.53
CA LEU A 318 17.17 4.67 9.43
C LEU A 318 16.20 5.82 9.66
N GLY A 319 15.61 6.38 8.60
CA GLY A 319 14.67 7.49 8.71
C GLY A 319 13.47 7.16 9.58
N VAL A 320 12.83 6.01 9.32
CA VAL A 320 11.64 5.56 10.09
C VAL A 320 12.00 5.17 11.51
N TYR A 321 13.08 4.42 11.72
CA TYR A 321 13.52 4.00 13.05
C TYR A 321 13.84 5.20 13.94
N LEU A 322 14.65 6.14 13.46
CA LEU A 322 15.02 7.34 14.22
C LEU A 322 13.81 8.22 14.53
N ALA A 323 12.91 8.41 13.56
CA ALA A 323 11.67 9.16 13.75
C ALA A 323 10.73 8.47 14.75
N GLY A 324 10.57 7.14 14.66
CA GLY A 324 9.81 6.35 15.61
C GLY A 324 10.36 6.48 17.03
N ARG A 325 11.68 6.38 17.20
CA ARG A 325 12.34 6.59 18.49
C ARG A 325 12.17 8.02 19.04
N ALA A 326 12.26 9.01 18.16
CA ALA A 326 12.07 10.42 18.55
C ALA A 326 10.62 10.74 18.93
N THR A 327 9.65 9.95 18.49
CA THR A 327 8.23 10.08 18.87
C THR A 327 7.83 9.19 20.05
N GLY A 328 8.78 8.51 20.70
CA GLY A 328 8.57 7.75 21.92
C GLY A 328 8.30 6.25 21.72
N LEU A 329 8.35 5.73 20.49
CA LEU A 329 8.20 4.29 20.27
C LEU A 329 9.36 3.51 20.89
N CYS A 330 9.08 2.36 21.50
CA CYS A 330 10.09 1.42 21.95
C CYS A 330 10.95 0.90 20.78
N PRO A 331 12.17 0.38 21.02
CA PRO A 331 13.08 -0.06 19.96
C PRO A 331 12.50 -1.10 19.01
N ARG A 332 11.81 -2.13 19.54
CA ARG A 332 11.19 -3.20 18.75
C ARG A 332 10.03 -2.70 17.87
N PRO A 333 9.00 -1.99 18.38
CA PRO A 333 7.97 -1.37 17.54
C PRO A 333 8.52 -0.40 16.49
N ALA A 334 9.54 0.41 16.82
CA ALA A 334 10.17 1.32 15.87
C ALA A 334 10.89 0.57 14.72
N ALA A 335 11.58 -0.52 15.03
CA ALA A 335 12.22 -1.39 14.03
C ALA A 335 11.18 -2.11 13.17
N ALA A 336 10.10 -2.62 13.77
CA ALA A 336 9.01 -3.27 13.04
C ALA A 336 8.29 -2.29 12.10
N LEU A 337 8.02 -1.06 12.56
CA LEU A 337 7.46 0.01 11.74
C LEU A 337 8.40 0.35 10.55
N ALA A 338 9.71 0.42 10.79
CA ALA A 338 10.68 0.64 9.73
C ALA A 338 10.69 -0.49 8.69
N ALA A 339 10.64 -1.75 9.13
CA ALA A 339 10.56 -2.90 8.24
C ALA A 339 9.26 -2.90 7.44
N LEU A 340 8.12 -2.58 8.05
CA LEU A 340 6.82 -2.50 7.39
C LEU A 340 6.78 -1.37 6.34
N LEU A 341 7.28 -0.17 6.67
CA LEU A 341 7.31 0.96 5.74
C LEU A 341 8.38 0.82 4.63
N ASN A 342 9.26 -0.18 4.72
CA ASN A 342 10.19 -0.51 3.63
C ASN A 342 9.55 -1.31 2.49
N THR A 343 8.29 -1.69 2.62
CA THR A 343 7.54 -2.39 1.57
C THR A 343 7.32 -1.51 0.35
N ARG A 344 7.52 -2.08 -0.82
CA ARG A 344 7.36 -1.45 -2.12
C ARG A 344 6.43 -2.27 -3.00
N GLY A 345 6.01 -1.72 -4.14
CA GLY A 345 5.17 -2.45 -5.09
C GLY A 345 4.33 -1.54 -5.97
N LEU A 346 3.00 -1.60 -5.85
CA LEU A 346 2.07 -1.00 -6.80
C LEU A 346 2.33 0.48 -7.06
N THR A 347 2.39 1.31 -6.02
CA THR A 347 2.59 2.76 -6.16
C THR A 347 3.92 3.08 -6.85
N GLU A 348 4.98 2.34 -6.49
CA GLU A 348 6.28 2.48 -7.13
C GLU A 348 6.25 2.07 -8.59
N LEU A 349 5.67 0.91 -8.91
CA LEU A 349 5.55 0.44 -10.30
C LEU A 349 4.79 1.43 -11.18
N VAL A 350 3.75 2.06 -10.64
CA VAL A 350 3.02 3.12 -11.38
C VAL A 350 3.94 4.32 -11.64
N ILE A 351 4.65 4.80 -10.62
CA ILE A 351 5.61 5.91 -10.78
C ILE A 351 6.66 5.56 -11.84
N LEU A 352 7.22 4.34 -11.77
CA LEU A 352 8.23 3.89 -12.73
C LEU A 352 7.67 3.79 -14.15
N ASN A 353 6.45 3.28 -14.32
CA ASN A 353 5.79 3.23 -15.63
C ASN A 353 5.55 4.64 -16.22
N VAL A 354 5.13 5.60 -15.38
CA VAL A 354 5.01 7.00 -15.79
C VAL A 354 6.37 7.54 -16.25
N GLY A 355 7.42 7.35 -15.43
CA GLY A 355 8.77 7.81 -15.76
C GLY A 355 9.34 7.21 -17.04
N LEU A 356 9.07 5.92 -17.28
CA LEU A 356 9.43 5.22 -18.51
C LEU A 356 8.63 5.78 -19.71
N GLY A 357 7.32 5.96 -19.55
CA GLY A 357 6.43 6.44 -20.61
C GLY A 357 6.75 7.85 -21.10
N ILE A 358 7.19 8.73 -20.21
CA ILE A 358 7.60 10.11 -20.56
C ILE A 358 9.11 10.25 -20.84
N GLY A 359 9.88 9.16 -20.73
CA GLY A 359 11.30 9.12 -21.06
C GLY A 359 12.23 9.77 -20.02
N ILE A 360 11.80 10.00 -18.78
CA ILE A 360 12.69 10.45 -17.69
C ILE A 360 13.67 9.35 -17.30
N ILE A 361 13.23 8.09 -17.30
CA ILE A 361 14.07 6.91 -17.09
C ILE A 361 14.01 5.99 -18.30
N GLY A 362 15.14 5.32 -18.58
CA GLY A 362 15.21 4.30 -19.64
C GLY A 362 14.81 2.90 -19.13
N PRO A 363 14.63 1.92 -20.06
CA PRO A 363 14.23 0.55 -19.71
C PRO A 363 15.17 -0.15 -18.72
N GLN A 364 16.48 0.09 -18.84
CA GLN A 364 17.48 -0.49 -17.94
C GLN A 364 17.29 -0.01 -16.50
N LEU A 365 17.18 1.29 -16.28
CA LEU A 365 16.95 1.84 -14.92
C LEU A 365 15.58 1.44 -14.38
N TYR A 366 14.55 1.38 -15.23
CA TYR A 366 13.24 0.83 -14.86
C TYR A 366 13.38 -0.58 -14.27
N SER A 367 14.08 -1.49 -14.98
CA SER A 367 14.30 -2.87 -14.54
C SER A 367 15.06 -2.93 -13.21
N LEU A 368 16.10 -2.10 -13.01
CA LEU A 368 16.85 -2.01 -11.75
C LEU A 368 15.94 -1.59 -10.59
N LEU A 369 15.10 -0.59 -10.78
CA LEU A 369 14.20 -0.08 -9.74
C LEU A 369 13.07 -1.08 -9.43
N VAL A 370 12.56 -1.83 -10.41
CA VAL A 370 11.60 -2.91 -10.17
C VAL A 370 12.23 -4.06 -9.37
N VAL A 371 13.45 -4.46 -9.72
CA VAL A 371 14.18 -5.48 -8.94
C VAL A 371 14.43 -4.99 -7.50
N MET A 372 14.81 -3.73 -7.32
CA MET A 372 14.96 -3.13 -5.99
C MET A 372 13.63 -3.19 -5.21
N ALA A 373 12.50 -2.90 -5.84
CA ALA A 373 11.19 -2.99 -5.19
C ALA A 373 10.86 -4.42 -4.74
N LEU A 374 11.16 -5.42 -5.56
CA LEU A 374 11.01 -6.83 -5.21
C LEU A 374 11.90 -7.23 -4.03
N VAL A 375 13.18 -6.87 -4.07
CA VAL A 375 14.15 -7.19 -3.02
C VAL A 375 13.75 -6.55 -1.69
N THR A 376 13.42 -5.27 -1.67
CA THR A 376 13.04 -4.55 -0.45
C THR A 376 11.75 -5.09 0.15
N THR A 377 10.79 -5.47 -0.67
CA THR A 377 9.53 -6.09 -0.21
C THR A 377 9.77 -7.50 0.31
N ALA A 378 10.61 -8.29 -0.37
CA ALA A 378 11.00 -9.63 0.08
C ALA A 378 11.72 -9.61 1.43
N MET A 379 12.46 -8.55 1.76
CA MET A 379 13.15 -8.38 3.04
C MET A 379 12.19 -8.14 4.22
N THR A 380 10.97 -7.66 3.98
CA THR A 380 10.03 -7.29 5.06
C THR A 380 9.65 -8.49 5.92
N ALA A 381 9.30 -9.62 5.32
CA ALA A 381 8.90 -10.82 6.04
C ALA A 381 10.03 -11.40 6.94
N PRO A 382 11.27 -11.60 6.44
CA PRO A 382 12.41 -11.99 7.26
C PRO A 382 12.74 -10.96 8.35
N ALA A 383 12.70 -9.65 8.03
CA ALA A 383 12.99 -8.62 9.00
C ALA A 383 12.04 -8.64 10.20
N LEU A 384 10.73 -8.80 9.96
CA LEU A 384 9.75 -8.93 11.03
C LEU A 384 9.97 -10.16 11.92
N ARG A 385 10.40 -11.31 11.32
CA ARG A 385 10.75 -12.52 12.08
C ARG A 385 11.96 -12.28 12.99
N VAL A 386 13.01 -11.64 12.47
CA VAL A 386 14.23 -11.32 13.24
C VAL A 386 13.92 -10.36 14.39
N ILE A 387 13.03 -9.38 14.17
CA ILE A 387 12.60 -8.43 15.21
C ILE A 387 11.75 -9.13 16.29
N GLY A 388 11.21 -10.33 15.99
CA GLY A 388 10.37 -11.08 16.92
C GLY A 388 8.91 -10.64 16.90
N VAL A 389 8.42 -10.12 15.77
CA VAL A 389 6.99 -9.90 15.57
C VAL A 389 6.35 -11.23 15.20
N PRO A 390 5.42 -11.80 16.00
CA PRO A 390 4.78 -13.09 15.73
C PRO A 390 4.07 -13.12 14.37
N GLU A 391 4.00 -14.30 13.76
CA GLU A 391 3.33 -14.47 12.45
C GLU A 391 1.81 -14.34 12.53
N ARG A 392 1.23 -14.54 13.72
CA ARG A 392 -0.17 -14.26 14.05
C ARG A 392 -0.22 -13.75 15.47
N LEU A 393 -0.52 -12.49 15.65
CA LEU A 393 -0.79 -11.93 16.96
C LEU A 393 -2.26 -12.15 17.32
N THR A 394 -2.49 -13.01 18.30
CA THR A 394 -3.53 -12.84 19.28
C THR A 394 -3.09 -11.70 20.21
N ASP A 395 -3.87 -10.70 20.37
CA ASP A 395 -3.96 -9.54 21.27
C ASP A 395 -2.82 -9.12 22.24
N GLU A 396 -1.70 -9.84 22.33
CA GLU A 396 -0.64 -9.66 23.32
C GLU A 396 0.24 -8.39 23.18
N PHE A 397 0.23 -7.70 22.02
CA PHE A 397 0.98 -6.43 21.86
C PHE A 397 0.19 -5.18 22.30
N GLY A 398 -1.07 -5.36 22.75
CA GLY A 398 -1.90 -4.30 23.33
C GLY A 398 -1.67 -4.07 24.82
N ASP A 399 -1.32 -5.12 25.55
CA ASP A 399 -1.43 -5.13 27.01
C ASP A 399 -0.21 -4.59 27.78
N ASP A 400 0.97 -4.55 27.17
CA ASP A 400 2.19 -4.06 27.84
C ASP A 400 2.28 -2.53 27.99
N GLU A 401 1.49 -1.75 27.23
CA GLU A 401 1.43 -0.28 27.39
C GLU A 401 0.24 0.16 28.27
N ASP A 402 -0.90 -0.52 28.22
CA ASP A 402 -2.04 -0.22 29.10
C ASP A 402 -1.74 -0.54 30.57
N SER A 403 -0.90 -1.55 30.83
CA SER A 403 -0.46 -1.86 32.19
C SER A 403 0.49 -0.81 32.83
N ARG A 404 1.00 0.14 32.03
CA ARG A 404 1.84 1.25 32.53
C ARG A 404 1.11 2.58 32.69
N GLU A 405 -0.11 2.71 32.15
CA GLU A 405 -0.95 3.92 32.28
C GLU A 405 -2.05 3.79 33.34
N GLU A 406 -2.34 2.58 33.86
CA GLU A 406 -3.22 2.48 35.02
C GLU A 406 -2.57 3.15 36.25
N SER A 407 -3.14 4.28 36.59
CA SER A 407 -2.77 5.05 37.80
C SER A 407 -2.86 4.15 39.05
N PRO A 408 -1.93 4.29 40.00
CA PRO A 408 -2.02 3.58 41.30
C PRO A 408 -3.37 3.74 42.00
N ALA A 409 -4.12 4.79 41.67
CA ALA A 409 -5.46 5.04 42.20
C ALA A 409 -6.54 4.14 41.56
N GLU A 410 -6.40 3.74 40.28
CA GLU A 410 -7.34 2.83 39.62
C GLU A 410 -7.14 1.37 40.04
N ARG A 411 -5.89 0.96 40.29
CA ARG A 411 -5.60 -0.37 40.86
C ARG A 411 -6.15 -0.52 42.28
N ALA A 412 -6.02 0.52 43.08
CA ALA A 412 -6.57 0.51 44.45
C ALA A 412 -8.10 0.47 44.47
N SER A 413 -8.79 1.08 43.49
CA SER A 413 -10.25 0.99 43.39
C SER A 413 -10.75 -0.35 42.85
N ALA A 414 -9.99 -0.99 41.95
CA ALA A 414 -10.33 -2.33 41.43
C ALA A 414 -10.12 -3.43 42.50
N GLU A 415 -9.05 -3.34 43.30
CA GLU A 415 -8.81 -4.25 44.42
C GLU A 415 -9.84 -4.08 45.55
N SER A 416 -10.33 -2.84 45.79
CA SER A 416 -11.40 -2.59 46.74
C SER A 416 -12.74 -3.19 46.32
N ALA A 417 -13.06 -3.11 45.02
CA ALA A 417 -14.30 -3.69 44.48
C ALA A 417 -14.29 -5.24 44.48
N ALA A 418 -13.13 -5.85 44.20
CA ALA A 418 -12.97 -7.32 44.24
C ALA A 418 -13.04 -7.88 45.68
N GLY A 419 -12.59 -7.11 46.70
CA GLY A 419 -12.67 -7.49 48.11
C GLY A 419 -14.08 -7.42 48.68
N GLU A 420 -14.95 -6.54 48.18
CA GLU A 420 -16.35 -6.45 48.59
C GLU A 420 -17.21 -7.61 48.04
N ASP A 421 -16.92 -8.12 46.84
CA ASP A 421 -17.63 -9.27 46.27
C ASP A 421 -17.30 -10.59 46.96
N GLU A 422 -16.04 -10.77 47.45
CA GLU A 422 -15.62 -11.96 48.18
C GLU A 422 -16.23 -12.02 49.60
N THR A 423 -16.45 -10.86 50.24
CA THR A 423 -17.11 -10.80 51.54
C THR A 423 -18.62 -11.02 51.45
N ALA A 424 -19.27 -10.59 50.37
CA ALA A 424 -20.69 -10.86 50.13
C ALA A 424 -20.97 -12.34 49.85
N ALA A 425 -20.11 -13.02 49.09
CA ALA A 425 -20.24 -14.46 48.82
C ALA A 425 -20.01 -15.33 50.09
N HIS A 426 -19.19 -14.86 51.04
CA HIS A 426 -18.94 -15.58 52.29
C HIS A 426 -20.07 -15.45 53.29
N ASP A 427 -20.82 -14.32 53.28
CA ASP A 427 -21.98 -14.11 54.16
C ASP A 427 -23.22 -14.86 53.64
N GLU A 428 -23.43 -14.99 52.33
CA GLU A 428 -24.50 -15.81 51.76
C GLU A 428 -24.31 -17.32 52.05
N SER A 429 -23.07 -17.82 52.05
CA SER A 429 -22.75 -19.20 52.41
C SER A 429 -23.03 -19.51 53.88
N ARG A 430 -22.82 -18.56 54.78
CA ARG A 430 -23.14 -18.74 56.21
C ARG A 430 -24.64 -18.66 56.52
N ALA A 431 -25.39 -17.88 55.77
CA ALA A 431 -26.85 -17.81 55.93
C ALA A 431 -27.55 -19.11 55.45
N ALA A 432 -26.98 -19.82 54.47
CA ALA A 432 -27.52 -21.08 53.96
C ALA A 432 -27.28 -22.26 54.95
N GLU A 433 -26.22 -22.25 55.73
CA GLU A 433 -25.93 -23.30 56.72
C GLU A 433 -26.75 -23.20 58.02
N SER A 434 -27.29 -22.02 58.35
CA SER A 434 -28.05 -21.80 59.59
C SER A 434 -29.56 -22.09 59.47
N GLY A 435 -30.11 -22.29 58.26
CA GLY A 435 -31.55 -22.50 57.99
C GLY A 435 -32.03 -23.97 58.02
N GLY A 436 -31.18 -24.96 58.32
CA GLY A 436 -31.49 -26.40 58.14
C GLY A 436 -31.66 -27.18 59.46
N ARG A 437 -32.17 -26.57 60.53
CA ARG A 437 -32.60 -27.32 61.77
C ARG A 437 -33.88 -26.68 62.29
N HIS A 438 -35.01 -27.17 61.86
CA HIS A 438 -36.21 -27.43 62.64
C HIS A 438 -37.17 -28.27 61.83
#